data_704996d92532b285464d07e2f17de2da
#
_entry.id   704996d92532b285464d07e2f17de2da
#
_cell.length_a   1.000
_cell.length_b   1.000
_cell.length_c   1.000
_cell.angle_alpha   90.00
_cell.angle_beta   90.00
_cell.angle_gamma   90.00
#
_symmetry.space_group_name_H-M   'P 1'
#
loop_
_entity.id
_entity.type
_entity.pdbx_description
1 polymer ?
#
loop_
_entity_poly.entity_id
_entity_poly.type
_entity_poly.pdbx_seq_one_letter_code
_entity_poly.pdbx_strand_id
1 'polypeptide(L)'
;MAFESLSDKLNAAFKKLRGKGRLSESDVKEAMREVRLALLEADVSYKVVKDFVKRATERAIGADVLESLSPAQMVIKIVNDELVSLMGSESSKLNISSRSPSVVMLVGLQGAGKTTNGAKLAALMRKQGKRPLLVACDVYRPAAIAQLETVGRQLDLPVFQMGQGNPVDIAKAGVAHAKAHGNDLVFLDTAGRLHIDEALMDELKNIKAATEPAEILLVVDAMTGQDAVNAAAAFDAALSVDGVMLTKLDGDARGGAALSVKAVTGKPIKFIGTGEKLDQIEVFHPDRMAGRILGMGDVLTLIEKAEQSMDEKKAKELEDRLRANKFTLADFYEQLQQLKNMGSMQDILSMLPGVDAKALAGASIDEKAMSRTAAIIQSMTPKERENPEIIGSSRKKRIAAGSGTTVVDINKLLRQFESMQKLMRQMNGLSGKQMKRLKRMGGIPGMPSGFGM
;
A
#
# COMPACT_ATOMS: atom_id res chain seq x y z
N MET A 1 3.88 -6.46 9.23
CA MET A 1 3.14 -6.18 7.96
C MET A 1 1.64 -6.22 8.24
N ALA A 2 0.84 -5.47 7.44
CA ALA A 2 -0.61 -5.52 7.56
C ALA A 2 -1.13 -6.96 7.43
N PHE A 3 -2.06 -7.36 8.31
CA PHE A 3 -2.72 -8.67 8.32
C PHE A 3 -1.82 -9.89 8.56
N GLU A 4 -0.56 -9.74 8.95
CA GLU A 4 0.39 -10.86 9.04
C GLU A 4 -0.11 -11.99 9.95
N SER A 5 -0.61 -11.65 11.14
CA SER A 5 -1.16 -12.63 12.09
C SER A 5 -2.38 -13.37 11.54
N LEU A 6 -3.29 -12.66 10.86
CA LEU A 6 -4.48 -13.23 10.25
C LEU A 6 -4.10 -14.13 9.07
N SER A 7 -3.21 -13.66 8.21
CA SER A 7 -2.72 -14.40 7.04
C SER A 7 -2.05 -15.71 7.43
N ASP A 8 -1.17 -15.70 8.43
CA ASP A 8 -0.49 -16.90 8.94
C ASP A 8 -1.49 -17.97 9.41
N LYS A 9 -2.53 -17.57 10.16
CA LYS A 9 -3.55 -18.48 10.70
C LYS A 9 -4.43 -19.05 9.59
N LEU A 10 -4.89 -18.21 8.66
CA LEU A 10 -5.68 -18.67 7.51
C LEU A 10 -4.88 -19.62 6.62
N ASN A 11 -3.61 -19.31 6.36
CA ASN A 11 -2.74 -20.19 5.59
C ASN A 11 -2.50 -21.53 6.29
N ALA A 12 -2.37 -21.55 7.62
CA ALA A 12 -2.24 -22.77 8.40
C ALA A 12 -3.51 -23.67 8.29
N ALA A 13 -4.71 -23.05 8.37
CA ALA A 13 -5.98 -23.75 8.18
C ALA A 13 -6.07 -24.36 6.76
N PHE A 14 -5.75 -23.59 5.74
CA PHE A 14 -5.82 -24.06 4.34
C PHE A 14 -4.72 -25.05 3.96
N LYS A 15 -3.56 -25.01 4.62
CA LYS A 15 -2.49 -26.00 4.40
C LYS A 15 -2.97 -27.42 4.73
N LYS A 16 -3.80 -27.59 5.76
CA LYS A 16 -4.40 -28.87 6.13
C LYS A 16 -5.37 -29.39 5.05
N LEU A 17 -6.11 -28.49 4.39
CA LEU A 17 -7.01 -28.86 3.29
C LEU A 17 -6.25 -29.25 2.02
N ARG A 18 -5.18 -28.50 1.67
CA ARG A 18 -4.38 -28.77 0.46
C ARG A 18 -3.71 -30.15 0.45
N GLY A 19 -3.46 -30.74 1.62
CA GLY A 19 -2.89 -32.08 1.76
C GLY A 19 -3.88 -33.23 1.49
N LYS A 20 -5.19 -32.94 1.36
CA LYS A 20 -6.26 -33.93 1.17
C LYS A 20 -6.72 -33.92 -0.30
N GLY A 21 -6.61 -35.08 -0.98
CA GLY A 21 -7.03 -35.20 -2.38
C GLY A 21 -8.55 -35.13 -2.57
N ARG A 22 -9.32 -35.52 -1.54
CA ARG A 22 -10.78 -35.39 -1.47
C ARG A 22 -11.14 -34.75 -0.14
N LEU A 23 -12.15 -33.90 -0.13
CA LEU A 23 -12.67 -33.27 1.08
C LEU A 23 -14.04 -33.85 1.42
N SER A 24 -14.25 -34.10 2.71
CA SER A 24 -15.57 -34.38 3.28
C SER A 24 -16.18 -33.09 3.87
N GLU A 25 -17.49 -33.10 4.11
CA GLU A 25 -18.14 -32.01 4.84
C GLU A 25 -17.49 -31.73 6.20
N SER A 26 -17.04 -32.78 6.90
CA SER A 26 -16.35 -32.65 8.19
C SER A 26 -15.04 -31.87 8.05
N ASP A 27 -14.27 -32.10 6.99
CA ASP A 27 -13.01 -31.40 6.71
C ASP A 27 -13.25 -29.90 6.47
N VAL A 28 -14.30 -29.57 5.70
CA VAL A 28 -14.72 -28.19 5.44
C VAL A 28 -15.16 -27.51 6.72
N LYS A 29 -16.01 -28.16 7.54
CA LYS A 29 -16.49 -27.63 8.83
C LYS A 29 -15.33 -27.38 9.80
N GLU A 30 -14.34 -28.27 9.87
CA GLU A 30 -13.14 -28.09 10.69
C GLU A 30 -12.33 -26.88 10.22
N ALA A 31 -12.06 -26.76 8.91
CA ALA A 31 -11.35 -25.62 8.37
C ALA A 31 -12.08 -24.29 8.63
N MET A 32 -13.41 -24.27 8.44
CA MET A 32 -14.21 -23.06 8.73
C MET A 32 -14.23 -22.72 10.21
N ARG A 33 -14.10 -23.71 11.11
CA ARG A 33 -13.89 -23.45 12.55
C ARG A 33 -12.56 -22.73 12.79
N GLU A 34 -11.49 -23.15 12.14
CA GLU A 34 -10.18 -22.48 12.26
C GLU A 34 -10.22 -21.08 11.66
N VAL A 35 -10.87 -20.89 10.49
CA VAL A 35 -11.11 -19.57 9.89
C VAL A 35 -11.88 -18.66 10.86
N ARG A 36 -12.93 -19.20 11.51
CA ARG A 36 -13.68 -18.45 12.53
C ARG A 36 -12.78 -17.98 13.67
N LEU A 37 -11.95 -18.85 14.20
CA LEU A 37 -11.03 -18.51 15.28
C LEU A 37 -10.04 -17.46 14.83
N ALA A 38 -9.45 -17.61 13.66
CA ALA A 38 -8.52 -16.64 13.09
C ALA A 38 -9.13 -15.23 12.95
N LEU A 39 -10.37 -15.14 12.47
CA LEU A 39 -11.08 -13.85 12.32
C LEU A 39 -11.43 -13.24 13.68
N LEU A 40 -11.84 -14.03 14.67
CA LEU A 40 -12.12 -13.55 16.04
C LEU A 40 -10.84 -13.05 16.73
N GLU A 41 -9.73 -13.75 16.59
CA GLU A 41 -8.44 -13.34 17.13
C GLU A 41 -7.86 -12.11 16.40
N ALA A 42 -8.27 -11.90 15.14
CA ALA A 42 -8.00 -10.69 14.39
C ALA A 42 -8.90 -9.50 14.81
N ASP A 43 -9.71 -9.64 15.84
CA ASP A 43 -10.60 -8.60 16.36
C ASP A 43 -11.74 -8.21 15.40
N VAL A 44 -12.16 -9.16 14.55
CA VAL A 44 -13.35 -8.97 13.70
C VAL A 44 -14.61 -9.13 14.54
N SER A 45 -15.61 -8.27 14.33
CA SER A 45 -16.89 -8.33 15.05
C SER A 45 -17.53 -9.72 14.98
N TYR A 46 -17.97 -10.25 16.14
CA TYR A 46 -18.58 -11.58 16.26
C TYR A 46 -19.74 -11.81 15.27
N LYS A 47 -20.62 -10.81 15.12
CA LYS A 47 -21.76 -10.88 14.18
C LYS A 47 -21.26 -11.06 12.74
N VAL A 48 -20.27 -10.28 12.35
CA VAL A 48 -19.65 -10.34 11.02
C VAL A 48 -19.02 -11.71 10.77
N VAL A 49 -18.25 -12.22 11.75
CA VAL A 49 -17.62 -13.55 11.66
C VAL A 49 -18.65 -14.67 11.54
N LYS A 50 -19.73 -14.61 12.33
CA LYS A 50 -20.80 -15.60 12.29
C LYS A 50 -21.44 -15.69 10.91
N ASP A 51 -21.80 -14.53 10.34
CA ASP A 51 -22.46 -14.45 9.05
C ASP A 51 -21.53 -14.86 7.91
N PHE A 52 -20.26 -14.46 7.97
CA PHE A 52 -19.22 -14.85 7.04
C PHE A 52 -19.01 -16.37 7.01
N VAL A 53 -18.75 -16.97 8.18
CA VAL A 53 -18.50 -18.43 8.28
C VAL A 53 -19.72 -19.22 7.84
N LYS A 54 -20.94 -18.78 8.14
CA LYS A 54 -22.17 -19.42 7.70
C LYS A 54 -22.22 -19.46 6.17
N ARG A 55 -22.11 -18.30 5.49
CA ARG A 55 -22.15 -18.21 4.02
C ARG A 55 -21.03 -19.01 3.37
N ALA A 56 -19.78 -18.87 3.86
CA ALA A 56 -18.65 -19.61 3.31
C ALA A 56 -18.82 -21.12 3.47
N THR A 57 -19.33 -21.60 4.62
CA THR A 57 -19.58 -23.01 4.87
C THR A 57 -20.66 -23.58 3.95
N GLU A 58 -21.81 -22.89 3.84
CA GLU A 58 -22.92 -23.29 2.96
C GLU A 58 -22.47 -23.47 1.50
N ARG A 59 -21.67 -22.52 0.99
CA ARG A 59 -21.11 -22.59 -0.35
C ARG A 59 -20.07 -23.71 -0.51
N ALA A 60 -19.22 -23.93 0.51
CA ALA A 60 -18.10 -24.87 0.46
C ALA A 60 -18.53 -26.34 0.61
N ILE A 61 -19.70 -26.63 1.20
CA ILE A 61 -20.25 -28.00 1.34
C ILE A 61 -21.00 -28.45 0.09
N GLY A 62 -21.25 -27.58 -0.89
CA GLY A 62 -21.93 -27.96 -2.13
C GLY A 62 -21.26 -29.13 -2.86
N ALA A 63 -22.05 -29.99 -3.49
CA ALA A 63 -21.55 -31.15 -4.21
C ALA A 63 -20.53 -30.80 -5.29
N ASP A 64 -20.76 -29.69 -6.00
CA ASP A 64 -19.86 -29.17 -7.04
C ASP A 64 -18.44 -28.87 -6.51
N VAL A 65 -18.31 -28.51 -5.23
CA VAL A 65 -17.03 -28.22 -4.59
C VAL A 65 -16.36 -29.50 -4.13
N LEU A 66 -17.09 -30.39 -3.44
CA LEU A 66 -16.54 -31.63 -2.86
C LEU A 66 -16.14 -32.64 -3.94
N GLU A 67 -16.84 -32.65 -5.07
CA GLU A 67 -16.59 -33.56 -6.22
C GLU A 67 -15.61 -32.95 -7.24
N SER A 68 -15.16 -31.71 -7.06
CA SER A 68 -14.24 -31.07 -8.00
C SER A 68 -12.86 -31.73 -8.00
N LEU A 69 -12.09 -31.51 -9.08
CA LEU A 69 -10.70 -32.00 -9.20
C LEU A 69 -9.74 -31.32 -8.20
N SER A 70 -10.13 -30.18 -7.65
CA SER A 70 -9.33 -29.41 -6.69
C SER A 70 -10.19 -28.79 -5.57
N PRO A 71 -10.81 -29.62 -4.71
CA PRO A 71 -11.77 -29.14 -3.70
C PRO A 71 -11.17 -28.09 -2.74
N ALA A 72 -9.93 -28.30 -2.32
CA ALA A 72 -9.24 -27.34 -1.44
C ALA A 72 -9.07 -25.95 -2.07
N GLN A 73 -8.77 -25.89 -3.38
CA GLN A 73 -8.66 -24.61 -4.08
C GLN A 73 -10.02 -23.92 -4.22
N MET A 74 -11.07 -24.68 -4.44
CA MET A 74 -12.44 -24.17 -4.50
C MET A 74 -12.87 -23.57 -3.15
N VAL A 75 -12.57 -24.23 -2.04
CA VAL A 75 -12.84 -23.71 -0.69
C VAL A 75 -12.08 -22.41 -0.44
N ILE A 76 -10.80 -22.34 -0.80
CA ILE A 76 -10.00 -21.12 -0.67
C ILE A 76 -10.58 -19.99 -1.52
N LYS A 77 -11.01 -20.29 -2.75
CA LYS A 77 -11.67 -19.31 -3.63
C LYS A 77 -12.96 -18.79 -3.02
N ILE A 78 -13.80 -19.66 -2.44
CA ILE A 78 -15.04 -19.25 -1.77
C ILE A 78 -14.73 -18.30 -0.61
N VAL A 79 -13.72 -18.61 0.22
CA VAL A 79 -13.31 -17.73 1.33
C VAL A 79 -12.79 -16.39 0.79
N ASN A 80 -12.03 -16.39 -0.30
CA ASN A 80 -11.58 -15.16 -0.96
C ASN A 80 -12.78 -14.31 -1.42
N ASP A 81 -13.73 -14.90 -2.13
CA ASP A 81 -14.91 -14.20 -2.63
C ASP A 81 -15.75 -13.59 -1.49
N GLU A 82 -15.90 -14.34 -0.39
CA GLU A 82 -16.59 -13.85 0.80
C GLU A 82 -15.83 -12.72 1.50
N LEU A 83 -14.48 -12.75 1.55
CA LEU A 83 -13.66 -11.64 2.06
C LEU A 83 -13.81 -10.40 1.18
N VAL A 84 -13.76 -10.55 -0.14
CA VAL A 84 -13.98 -9.45 -1.08
C VAL A 84 -15.37 -8.84 -0.89
N SER A 85 -16.41 -9.67 -0.81
CA SER A 85 -17.78 -9.22 -0.56
C SER A 85 -17.91 -8.47 0.76
N LEU A 86 -17.27 -8.97 1.82
CA LEU A 86 -17.29 -8.35 3.15
C LEU A 86 -16.65 -6.95 3.14
N MET A 87 -15.58 -6.76 2.37
CA MET A 87 -14.87 -5.49 2.25
C MET A 87 -15.49 -4.52 1.24
N GLY A 88 -16.42 -4.98 0.37
CA GLY A 88 -17.16 -4.08 -0.50
C GLY A 88 -17.17 -4.39 -1.99
N SER A 89 -16.66 -5.53 -2.42
CA SER A 89 -16.64 -6.05 -3.81
C SER A 89 -15.84 -5.19 -4.81
N GLU A 90 -15.99 -3.87 -4.81
CA GLU A 90 -15.35 -2.95 -5.75
C GLU A 90 -14.69 -1.77 -5.03
N SER A 91 -13.68 -1.18 -5.68
CA SER A 91 -13.05 0.05 -5.20
C SER A 91 -14.00 1.24 -5.38
N SER A 92 -14.03 2.14 -4.40
CA SER A 92 -14.86 3.34 -4.43
C SER A 92 -13.99 4.59 -4.54
N LYS A 93 -14.33 5.49 -5.46
CA LYS A 93 -13.66 6.77 -5.66
C LYS A 93 -14.22 7.86 -4.74
N LEU A 94 -13.49 8.98 -4.60
CA LEU A 94 -14.03 10.18 -3.98
C LEU A 94 -15.22 10.70 -4.78
N ASN A 95 -16.24 11.17 -4.07
CA ASN A 95 -17.32 11.93 -4.68
C ASN A 95 -16.83 13.36 -4.97
N ILE A 96 -16.65 13.65 -6.25
CA ILE A 96 -16.25 14.97 -6.70
C ILE A 96 -17.46 15.64 -7.34
N SER A 97 -17.87 16.79 -6.79
CA SER A 97 -18.98 17.59 -7.32
C SER A 97 -18.64 18.17 -8.70
N SER A 98 -19.65 18.33 -9.52
CA SER A 98 -19.56 19.12 -10.74
C SER A 98 -19.40 20.63 -10.48
N ARG A 99 -19.76 21.09 -9.26
CA ARG A 99 -19.55 22.45 -8.79
C ARG A 99 -18.13 22.59 -8.24
N SER A 100 -17.37 23.57 -8.75
CA SER A 100 -16.02 23.88 -8.25
C SER A 100 -16.04 25.01 -7.24
N PRO A 101 -15.29 24.90 -6.12
CA PRO A 101 -14.50 23.75 -5.70
C PRO A 101 -15.37 22.64 -5.10
N SER A 102 -14.95 21.39 -5.28
CA SER A 102 -15.50 20.26 -4.55
C SER A 102 -14.91 20.23 -3.14
N VAL A 103 -15.73 20.01 -2.13
CA VAL A 103 -15.29 20.01 -0.71
C VAL A 103 -15.27 18.59 -0.17
N VAL A 104 -14.14 18.19 0.39
CA VAL A 104 -13.93 16.95 1.13
C VAL A 104 -13.74 17.28 2.60
N MET A 105 -14.62 16.81 3.46
CA MET A 105 -14.54 17.03 4.90
C MET A 105 -13.96 15.79 5.58
N LEU A 106 -12.81 15.96 6.24
CA LEU A 106 -12.15 14.88 6.98
C LEU A 106 -12.66 14.88 8.42
N VAL A 107 -13.24 13.77 8.87
CA VAL A 107 -13.76 13.61 10.23
C VAL A 107 -13.15 12.38 10.91
N GLY A 108 -13.17 12.30 12.24
CA GLY A 108 -12.65 11.17 13.01
C GLY A 108 -12.04 11.58 14.34
N LEU A 109 -11.68 10.61 15.16
CA LEU A 109 -11.09 10.82 16.48
C LEU A 109 -9.71 11.46 16.42
N GLN A 110 -9.25 12.00 17.55
CA GLN A 110 -7.89 12.49 17.71
C GLN A 110 -6.88 11.35 17.52
N GLY A 111 -5.79 11.62 16.83
CA GLY A 111 -4.76 10.60 16.58
C GLY A 111 -5.07 9.61 15.45
N ALA A 112 -6.28 9.67 14.85
CA ALA A 112 -6.64 8.83 13.71
C ALA A 112 -5.86 9.15 12.41
N GLY A 113 -5.09 10.24 12.38
CA GLY A 113 -4.24 10.58 11.24
C GLY A 113 -4.91 11.46 10.18
N LYS A 114 -5.97 12.22 10.52
CA LYS A 114 -6.70 13.13 9.60
C LYS A 114 -5.75 14.05 8.84
N THR A 115 -5.02 14.87 9.57
CA THR A 115 -4.11 15.89 9.02
C THR A 115 -3.10 15.29 8.02
N THR A 116 -2.38 14.26 8.45
CA THR A 116 -1.34 13.66 7.62
C THR A 116 -1.91 12.93 6.41
N ASN A 117 -2.94 12.09 6.60
CA ASN A 117 -3.50 11.31 5.50
C ASN A 117 -4.41 12.15 4.59
N GLY A 118 -5.04 13.20 5.12
CA GLY A 118 -5.72 14.20 4.30
C GLY A 118 -4.77 14.91 3.35
N ALA A 119 -3.60 15.32 3.82
CA ALA A 119 -2.58 15.92 2.98
C ALA A 119 -1.98 14.92 1.97
N LYS A 120 -1.76 13.65 2.36
CA LYS A 120 -1.36 12.59 1.41
C LYS A 120 -2.39 12.39 0.31
N LEU A 121 -3.68 12.37 0.68
CA LEU A 121 -4.78 12.23 -0.27
C LEU A 121 -4.85 13.44 -1.21
N ALA A 122 -4.68 14.65 -0.70
CA ALA A 122 -4.61 15.85 -1.52
C ALA A 122 -3.44 15.79 -2.53
N ALA A 123 -2.26 15.30 -2.10
CA ALA A 123 -1.13 15.08 -2.98
C ALA A 123 -1.41 14.01 -4.06
N LEU A 124 -2.11 12.94 -3.71
CA LEU A 124 -2.56 11.93 -4.67
C LEU A 124 -3.51 12.55 -5.71
N MET A 125 -4.47 13.37 -5.28
CA MET A 125 -5.38 14.07 -6.19
C MET A 125 -4.65 15.07 -7.09
N ARG A 126 -3.61 15.75 -6.57
CA ARG A 126 -2.78 16.63 -7.41
C ARG A 126 -2.06 15.87 -8.51
N LYS A 127 -1.54 14.67 -8.23
CA LYS A 127 -0.94 13.79 -9.27
C LYS A 127 -1.96 13.42 -10.36
N GLN A 128 -3.25 13.40 -10.02
CA GLN A 128 -4.36 13.16 -10.96
C GLN A 128 -4.85 14.45 -11.66
N GLY A 129 -4.10 15.55 -11.56
CA GLY A 129 -4.40 16.80 -12.25
C GLY A 129 -5.38 17.73 -11.51
N LYS A 130 -5.73 17.45 -10.24
CA LYS A 130 -6.53 18.37 -9.41
C LYS A 130 -5.66 19.46 -8.79
N ARG A 131 -6.30 20.56 -8.37
CA ARG A 131 -5.67 21.69 -7.67
C ARG A 131 -6.22 21.80 -6.24
N PRO A 132 -5.73 20.93 -5.32
CA PRO A 132 -6.25 20.89 -3.96
C PRO A 132 -5.79 22.08 -3.13
N LEU A 133 -6.64 22.47 -2.16
CA LEU A 133 -6.35 23.38 -1.07
C LEU A 133 -6.59 22.64 0.25
N LEU A 134 -5.66 22.73 1.19
CA LEU A 134 -5.85 22.26 2.56
C LEU A 134 -6.35 23.43 3.43
N VAL A 135 -7.37 23.18 4.27
CA VAL A 135 -7.94 24.19 5.16
C VAL A 135 -7.83 23.72 6.61
N ALA A 136 -7.15 24.51 7.46
CA ALA A 136 -6.89 24.20 8.86
C ALA A 136 -8.10 24.56 9.74
N CYS A 137 -9.00 23.61 9.96
CA CYS A 137 -10.16 23.78 10.85
C CYS A 137 -9.94 23.20 12.26
N ASP A 138 -8.82 22.49 12.54
CA ASP A 138 -8.44 22.07 13.90
C ASP A 138 -7.75 23.25 14.63
N VAL A 139 -8.55 24.11 15.23
CA VAL A 139 -8.09 25.33 15.91
C VAL A 139 -7.79 25.13 17.39
N TYR A 140 -8.20 24.01 17.98
CA TYR A 140 -8.06 23.75 19.40
C TYR A 140 -6.65 23.33 19.80
N ARG A 141 -5.89 22.78 18.86
CA ARG A 141 -4.50 22.38 19.08
C ARG A 141 -3.57 23.35 18.36
N PRO A 142 -2.82 24.20 19.08
CA PRO A 142 -1.93 25.17 18.44
C PRO A 142 -0.93 24.55 17.45
N ALA A 143 -0.48 23.33 17.74
CA ALA A 143 0.43 22.60 16.87
C ALA A 143 -0.24 22.03 15.60
N ALA A 144 -1.58 21.90 15.54
CA ALA A 144 -2.25 21.28 14.40
C ALA A 144 -2.15 22.13 13.14
N ILE A 145 -2.33 23.45 13.26
CA ILE A 145 -2.19 24.40 12.14
C ILE A 145 -0.76 24.34 11.60
N ALA A 146 0.24 24.47 12.48
CA ALA A 146 1.66 24.40 12.09
C ALA A 146 2.04 23.04 11.49
N GLN A 147 1.43 21.96 11.98
CA GLN A 147 1.60 20.61 11.42
C GLN A 147 1.06 20.56 9.99
N LEU A 148 -0.16 21.04 9.74
CA LEU A 148 -0.75 21.05 8.41
C LEU A 148 0.07 21.91 7.43
N GLU A 149 0.54 23.08 7.86
CA GLU A 149 1.43 23.93 7.05
C GLU A 149 2.76 23.24 6.71
N THR A 150 3.35 22.53 7.69
CA THR A 150 4.60 21.79 7.48
C THR A 150 4.42 20.66 6.47
N VAL A 151 3.37 19.87 6.62
CA VAL A 151 3.06 18.77 5.70
C VAL A 151 2.67 19.31 4.32
N GLY A 152 1.88 20.39 4.27
CA GLY A 152 1.52 21.07 3.03
C GLY A 152 2.75 21.57 2.27
N ARG A 153 3.71 22.19 2.97
CA ARG A 153 4.99 22.63 2.37
C ARG A 153 5.82 21.47 1.84
N GLN A 154 5.90 20.36 2.58
CA GLN A 154 6.65 19.16 2.16
C GLN A 154 6.03 18.53 0.91
N LEU A 155 4.71 18.62 0.75
CA LEU A 155 3.97 18.09 -0.38
C LEU A 155 3.74 19.14 -1.47
N ASP A 156 4.23 20.37 -1.32
CA ASP A 156 3.99 21.48 -2.24
C ASP A 156 2.49 21.72 -2.48
N LEU A 157 1.72 21.73 -1.39
CA LEU A 157 0.28 21.99 -1.37
C LEU A 157 -0.02 23.31 -0.68
N PRO A 158 -0.92 24.15 -1.22
CA PRO A 158 -1.37 25.38 -0.54
C PRO A 158 -2.19 25.03 0.70
N VAL A 159 -1.96 25.79 1.76
CA VAL A 159 -2.68 25.68 3.04
C VAL A 159 -3.33 27.02 3.36
N PHE A 160 -4.62 27.00 3.64
CA PHE A 160 -5.38 28.14 4.14
C PHE A 160 -5.60 28.00 5.64
N GLN A 161 -5.30 29.06 6.38
CA GLN A 161 -5.52 29.14 7.82
C GLN A 161 -5.89 30.58 8.21
N MET A 162 -6.59 30.75 9.33
CA MET A 162 -6.96 32.03 9.92
C MET A 162 -6.56 32.13 11.40
N GLY A 163 -5.63 31.29 11.84
CA GLY A 163 -5.26 31.16 13.24
C GLY A 163 -6.36 30.52 14.09
N GLN A 164 -6.44 30.93 15.34
CA GLN A 164 -7.51 30.48 16.25
C GLN A 164 -8.79 31.28 15.98
N GLY A 165 -9.90 30.59 15.76
CA GLY A 165 -11.17 31.21 15.43
C GLY A 165 -12.31 30.19 15.42
N ASN A 166 -13.46 30.57 14.90
CA ASN A 166 -14.59 29.66 14.73
C ASN A 166 -14.30 28.70 13.54
N PRO A 167 -14.29 27.36 13.72
CA PRO A 167 -14.00 26.41 12.66
C PRO A 167 -14.97 26.51 11.47
N VAL A 168 -16.24 26.86 11.71
CA VAL A 168 -17.25 27.03 10.66
C VAL A 168 -16.93 28.22 9.76
N ASP A 169 -16.49 29.34 10.35
CA ASP A 169 -16.13 30.52 9.59
C ASP A 169 -14.83 30.31 8.80
N ILE A 170 -13.87 29.62 9.38
CA ILE A 170 -12.63 29.23 8.70
C ILE A 170 -12.93 28.32 7.51
N ALA A 171 -13.81 27.33 7.67
CA ALA A 171 -14.20 26.44 6.59
C ALA A 171 -14.87 27.21 5.43
N LYS A 172 -15.83 28.13 5.73
CA LYS A 172 -16.45 29.00 4.73
C LYS A 172 -15.42 29.89 4.01
N ALA A 173 -14.55 30.53 4.77
CA ALA A 173 -13.50 31.39 4.22
C ALA A 173 -12.52 30.58 3.34
N GLY A 174 -12.16 29.36 3.74
CA GLY A 174 -11.31 28.46 2.96
C GLY A 174 -11.94 28.07 1.62
N VAL A 175 -13.24 27.77 1.60
CA VAL A 175 -13.98 27.50 0.36
C VAL A 175 -14.06 28.74 -0.54
N ALA A 176 -14.28 29.93 0.03
CA ALA A 176 -14.28 31.19 -0.69
C ALA A 176 -12.89 31.50 -1.28
N HIS A 177 -11.83 31.28 -0.50
CA HIS A 177 -10.44 31.42 -0.93
C HIS A 177 -10.13 30.49 -2.12
N ALA A 178 -10.54 29.22 -2.04
CA ALA A 178 -10.37 28.24 -3.13
C ALA A 178 -11.01 28.72 -4.44
N LYS A 179 -12.24 29.26 -4.36
CA LYS A 179 -12.93 29.84 -5.54
C LYS A 179 -12.14 31.00 -6.15
N ALA A 180 -11.64 31.91 -5.32
CA ALA A 180 -10.90 33.10 -5.75
C ALA A 180 -9.55 32.75 -6.41
N HIS A 181 -8.90 31.66 -5.96
CA HIS A 181 -7.56 31.24 -6.40
C HIS A 181 -7.59 30.08 -7.42
N GLY A 182 -8.77 29.66 -7.84
CA GLY A 182 -8.93 28.62 -8.87
C GLY A 182 -8.57 27.21 -8.39
N ASN A 183 -8.60 26.94 -7.09
CA ASN A 183 -8.54 25.56 -6.59
C ASN A 183 -9.87 24.86 -6.90
N ASP A 184 -9.79 23.62 -7.34
CA ASP A 184 -10.96 22.82 -7.73
C ASP A 184 -11.37 21.80 -6.67
N LEU A 185 -10.52 21.58 -5.66
CA LEU A 185 -10.73 20.62 -4.58
C LEU A 185 -10.27 21.23 -3.24
N VAL A 186 -11.10 21.08 -2.21
CA VAL A 186 -10.81 21.60 -0.86
C VAL A 186 -10.87 20.45 0.13
N PHE A 187 -9.85 20.32 0.97
CA PHE A 187 -9.81 19.40 2.10
C PHE A 187 -9.95 20.16 3.40
N LEU A 188 -11.04 19.95 4.14
CA LEU A 188 -11.24 20.51 5.46
C LEU A 188 -10.66 19.56 6.50
N ASP A 189 -9.53 19.95 7.12
CA ASP A 189 -8.92 19.20 8.23
C ASP A 189 -9.59 19.62 9.53
N THR A 190 -10.62 18.87 9.97
CA THR A 190 -11.41 19.19 11.14
C THR A 190 -10.78 18.71 12.44
N ALA A 191 -11.16 19.30 13.55
CA ALA A 191 -10.76 18.87 14.88
C ALA A 191 -11.14 17.40 15.14
N GLY A 192 -10.36 16.75 16.00
CA GLY A 192 -10.71 15.46 16.58
C GLY A 192 -10.55 15.52 18.08
N ARG A 193 -11.44 14.87 18.80
CA ARG A 193 -11.32 14.69 20.25
C ARG A 193 -11.02 13.23 20.58
N LEU A 194 -10.58 12.99 21.81
CA LEU A 194 -10.27 11.62 22.29
C LEU A 194 -11.50 10.72 22.32
N HIS A 195 -12.67 11.34 22.60
CA HIS A 195 -13.95 10.65 22.64
C HIS A 195 -14.98 11.42 21.81
N ILE A 196 -16.02 10.73 21.42
CA ILE A 196 -17.16 11.32 20.74
C ILE A 196 -18.02 12.00 21.79
N ASP A 197 -18.17 13.32 21.65
CA ASP A 197 -19.05 14.13 22.50
C ASP A 197 -20.00 14.98 21.62
N GLU A 198 -21.08 15.50 22.24
CA GLU A 198 -22.10 16.28 21.54
C GLU A 198 -21.51 17.55 20.93
N ALA A 199 -20.58 18.22 21.62
CA ALA A 199 -19.98 19.46 21.14
C ALA A 199 -19.17 19.26 19.86
N LEU A 200 -18.41 18.17 19.76
CA LEU A 200 -17.70 17.82 18.54
C LEU A 200 -18.69 17.52 17.40
N MET A 201 -19.73 16.73 17.67
CA MET A 201 -20.69 16.36 16.65
C MET A 201 -21.48 17.56 16.14
N ASP A 202 -21.84 18.50 17.00
CA ASP A 202 -22.55 19.71 16.61
C ASP A 202 -21.65 20.66 15.80
N GLU A 203 -20.38 20.79 16.17
CA GLU A 203 -19.40 21.52 15.37
C GLU A 203 -19.29 20.94 13.96
N LEU A 204 -19.13 19.62 13.84
CA LEU A 204 -19.01 18.96 12.55
C LEU A 204 -20.28 19.07 11.71
N LYS A 205 -21.48 18.98 12.33
CA LYS A 205 -22.76 19.25 11.65
C LYS A 205 -22.85 20.67 11.14
N ASN A 206 -22.39 21.66 11.93
CA ASN A 206 -22.38 23.07 11.53
C ASN A 206 -21.41 23.31 10.36
N ILE A 207 -20.21 22.71 10.37
CA ILE A 207 -19.28 22.77 9.23
C ILE A 207 -19.90 22.14 7.99
N LYS A 208 -20.52 20.94 8.15
CA LYS A 208 -21.24 20.25 7.05
C LYS A 208 -22.32 21.14 6.45
N ALA A 209 -23.20 21.72 7.28
CA ALA A 209 -24.27 22.60 6.83
C ALA A 209 -23.75 23.87 6.13
N ALA A 210 -22.61 24.40 6.58
CA ALA A 210 -22.04 25.62 6.07
C ALA A 210 -21.27 25.48 4.76
N THR A 211 -20.73 24.29 4.47
CA THR A 211 -19.83 24.04 3.33
C THR A 211 -20.41 23.05 2.32
N GLU A 212 -21.49 22.35 2.63
CA GLU A 212 -22.15 21.35 1.79
C GLU A 212 -21.12 20.42 1.13
N PRO A 213 -20.33 19.65 1.91
CA PRO A 213 -19.24 18.85 1.36
C PRO A 213 -19.81 17.79 0.38
N ALA A 214 -19.11 17.60 -0.72
CA ALA A 214 -19.40 16.55 -1.69
C ALA A 214 -19.01 15.17 -1.16
N GLU A 215 -18.07 15.15 -0.20
CA GLU A 215 -17.57 13.95 0.46
C GLU A 215 -17.30 14.23 1.93
N ILE A 216 -17.87 13.41 2.82
CA ILE A 216 -17.47 13.32 4.22
C ILE A 216 -16.69 12.03 4.38
N LEU A 217 -15.37 12.15 4.53
CA LEU A 217 -14.47 11.04 4.63
C LEU A 217 -14.07 10.80 6.10
N LEU A 218 -14.53 9.69 6.66
CA LEU A 218 -14.17 9.29 8.01
C LEU A 218 -12.78 8.65 8.04
N VAL A 219 -11.91 9.22 8.83
CA VAL A 219 -10.53 8.73 9.03
C VAL A 219 -10.48 7.92 10.32
N VAL A 220 -10.09 6.65 10.21
CA VAL A 220 -10.12 5.67 11.30
C VAL A 220 -8.76 5.00 11.44
N ASP A 221 -8.27 4.91 12.67
CA ASP A 221 -7.06 4.17 13.00
C ASP A 221 -7.35 2.66 13.04
N ALA A 222 -6.77 1.91 12.11
CA ALA A 222 -6.99 0.45 12.02
C ALA A 222 -6.48 -0.31 13.26
N MET A 223 -5.49 0.23 13.96
CA MET A 223 -4.92 -0.42 15.16
C MET A 223 -5.85 -0.42 16.37
N THR A 224 -6.89 0.42 16.39
CA THR A 224 -7.85 0.50 17.51
C THR A 224 -8.91 -0.61 17.49
N GLY A 225 -8.85 -1.50 16.49
CA GLY A 225 -9.69 -2.71 16.46
C GLY A 225 -11.18 -2.41 16.52
N GLN A 226 -11.90 -2.98 17.49
CA GLN A 226 -13.34 -2.81 17.61
C GLN A 226 -13.78 -1.37 17.97
N ASP A 227 -12.91 -0.58 18.63
CA ASP A 227 -13.21 0.83 18.92
C ASP A 227 -13.28 1.67 17.63
N ALA A 228 -12.49 1.31 16.61
CA ALA A 228 -12.58 1.89 15.28
C ALA A 228 -13.98 1.69 14.66
N VAL A 229 -14.55 0.51 14.84
CA VAL A 229 -15.87 0.15 14.31
C VAL A 229 -16.97 0.91 15.05
N ASN A 230 -16.88 0.99 16.39
CA ASN A 230 -17.83 1.72 17.22
C ASN A 230 -17.80 3.23 16.88
N ALA A 231 -16.61 3.81 16.75
CA ALA A 231 -16.45 5.19 16.32
C ALA A 231 -17.06 5.41 14.92
N ALA A 232 -16.78 4.52 13.98
CA ALA A 232 -17.32 4.63 12.64
C ALA A 232 -18.86 4.63 12.61
N ALA A 233 -19.49 3.76 13.38
CA ALA A 233 -20.95 3.72 13.50
C ALA A 233 -21.52 5.02 14.07
N ALA A 234 -20.90 5.59 15.09
CA ALA A 234 -21.36 6.82 15.71
C ALA A 234 -21.18 8.06 14.79
N PHE A 235 -20.05 8.18 14.09
CA PHE A 235 -19.84 9.23 13.10
C PHE A 235 -20.82 9.11 11.93
N ASP A 236 -21.10 7.89 11.46
CA ASP A 236 -22.06 7.69 10.38
C ASP A 236 -23.48 8.06 10.80
N ALA A 237 -23.91 7.67 12.01
CA ALA A 237 -25.22 8.03 12.55
C ALA A 237 -25.41 9.55 12.68
N ALA A 238 -24.35 10.30 13.05
CA ALA A 238 -24.42 11.75 13.25
C ALA A 238 -24.27 12.56 11.96
N LEU A 239 -23.42 12.12 11.02
CA LEU A 239 -23.00 12.91 9.87
C LEU A 239 -23.37 12.29 8.53
N SER A 240 -23.81 11.01 8.50
CA SER A 240 -24.03 10.26 7.25
C SER A 240 -22.78 10.31 6.37
N VAL A 241 -21.67 9.69 6.83
CA VAL A 241 -20.41 9.68 6.11
C VAL A 241 -20.52 9.01 4.74
N ASP A 242 -19.70 9.42 3.77
CA ASP A 242 -19.76 8.89 2.39
C ASP A 242 -18.75 7.77 2.16
N GLY A 243 -17.69 7.72 2.97
CA GLY A 243 -16.65 6.71 2.88
C GLY A 243 -15.70 6.73 4.06
N VAL A 244 -14.84 5.73 4.11
CA VAL A 244 -13.87 5.54 5.18
C VAL A 244 -12.45 5.51 4.61
N MET A 245 -11.53 6.14 5.32
CA MET A 245 -10.08 5.99 5.13
C MET A 245 -9.51 5.28 6.35
N LEU A 246 -8.89 4.13 6.15
CA LEU A 246 -8.15 3.43 7.21
C LEU A 246 -6.71 3.89 7.23
N THR A 247 -6.20 4.18 8.42
CA THR A 247 -4.82 4.63 8.63
C THR A 247 -4.05 3.61 9.48
N LYS A 248 -2.73 3.72 9.51
CA LYS A 248 -1.82 2.89 10.29
C LYS A 248 -1.98 1.38 10.02
N LEU A 249 -2.34 1.04 8.80
CA LEU A 249 -2.55 -0.36 8.41
C LEU A 249 -1.23 -1.16 8.45
N ASP A 250 -0.10 -0.50 8.27
CA ASP A 250 1.25 -1.07 8.42
C ASP A 250 1.54 -1.60 9.84
N GLY A 251 0.96 -0.98 10.86
CA GLY A 251 1.03 -1.43 12.26
C GLY A 251 -0.05 -2.45 12.65
N ASP A 252 -1.09 -2.62 11.83
CA ASP A 252 -2.21 -3.52 12.12
C ASP A 252 -1.95 -4.95 11.60
N ALA A 253 -1.34 -5.78 12.46
CA ALA A 253 -1.16 -7.19 12.16
C ALA A 253 -2.46 -8.02 12.21
N ARG A 254 -3.54 -7.48 12.77
CA ARG A 254 -4.82 -8.18 12.97
C ARG A 254 -5.80 -7.96 11.81
N GLY A 255 -5.99 -6.72 11.38
CA GLY A 255 -6.85 -6.36 10.24
C GLY A 255 -8.35 -6.35 10.50
N GLY A 256 -8.77 -6.51 11.75
CA GLY A 256 -10.19 -6.64 12.11
C GLY A 256 -11.03 -5.41 11.78
N ALA A 257 -10.47 -4.22 11.94
CA ALA A 257 -11.15 -2.98 11.59
C ALA A 257 -11.51 -2.91 10.10
N ALA A 258 -10.58 -3.28 9.20
CA ALA A 258 -10.81 -3.29 7.76
C ALA A 258 -11.96 -4.23 7.36
N LEU A 259 -12.06 -5.39 8.02
CA LEU A 259 -13.12 -6.37 7.76
C LEU A 259 -14.47 -5.98 8.38
N SER A 260 -14.47 -5.21 9.47
CA SER A 260 -15.69 -4.92 10.23
C SER A 260 -16.34 -3.57 9.88
N VAL A 261 -15.57 -2.54 9.55
CA VAL A 261 -16.09 -1.18 9.34
C VAL A 261 -17.14 -1.14 8.25
N LYS A 262 -16.86 -1.74 7.08
CA LYS A 262 -17.84 -1.81 5.97
C LYS A 262 -19.10 -2.58 6.36
N ALA A 263 -18.92 -3.73 7.04
CA ALA A 263 -20.05 -4.58 7.43
C ALA A 263 -20.98 -3.92 8.46
N VAL A 264 -20.44 -3.06 9.34
CA VAL A 264 -21.20 -2.38 10.39
C VAL A 264 -21.81 -1.07 9.90
N THR A 265 -21.08 -0.26 9.14
CA THR A 265 -21.53 1.06 8.66
C THR A 265 -22.24 1.00 7.31
N GLY A 266 -22.01 -0.04 6.51
CA GLY A 266 -22.45 -0.08 5.12
C GLY A 266 -21.63 0.83 4.19
N LYS A 267 -20.70 1.65 4.73
CA LYS A 267 -19.92 2.64 3.96
C LYS A 267 -18.68 2.02 3.34
N PRO A 268 -18.31 2.42 2.11
CA PRO A 268 -17.13 1.88 1.44
C PRO A 268 -15.86 2.37 2.10
N ILE A 269 -14.85 1.49 2.20
CA ILE A 269 -13.48 1.91 2.44
C ILE A 269 -12.95 2.41 1.10
N LYS A 270 -12.48 3.66 1.05
CA LYS A 270 -11.99 4.30 -0.18
C LYS A 270 -10.48 4.36 -0.27
N PHE A 271 -9.82 4.59 0.86
CA PHE A 271 -8.36 4.75 0.93
C PHE A 271 -7.78 4.06 2.14
N ILE A 272 -6.49 3.72 2.03
CA ILE A 272 -5.69 3.17 3.13
C ILE A 272 -4.36 3.90 3.24
N GLY A 273 -3.98 4.27 4.46
CA GLY A 273 -2.64 4.72 4.80
C GLY A 273 -1.78 3.52 5.19
N THR A 274 -0.73 3.27 4.42
CA THR A 274 0.12 2.08 4.52
C THR A 274 1.48 2.35 5.17
N GLY A 275 1.64 3.51 5.81
CA GLY A 275 2.86 3.87 6.53
C GLY A 275 2.96 5.36 6.83
N GLU A 276 4.09 5.78 7.42
CA GLU A 276 4.33 7.16 7.86
C GLU A 276 4.76 8.11 6.73
N LYS A 277 5.42 7.60 5.69
CA LYS A 277 5.91 8.44 4.58
C LYS A 277 4.77 9.10 3.84
N LEU A 278 5.02 10.28 3.30
CA LEU A 278 4.00 11.14 2.67
C LEU A 278 3.46 10.59 1.33
N ASP A 279 4.10 9.60 0.75
CA ASP A 279 3.68 8.89 -0.46
C ASP A 279 2.93 7.58 -0.17
N GLN A 280 2.88 7.16 1.11
CA GLN A 280 2.25 5.91 1.54
C GLN A 280 0.74 6.09 1.79
N ILE A 281 0.01 6.21 0.70
CA ILE A 281 -1.46 6.17 0.64
C ILE A 281 -1.85 5.42 -0.64
N GLU A 282 -2.86 4.57 -0.54
CA GLU A 282 -3.35 3.75 -1.66
C GLU A 282 -4.88 3.80 -1.72
N VAL A 283 -5.42 3.64 -2.94
CA VAL A 283 -6.85 3.35 -3.12
C VAL A 283 -7.13 1.96 -2.56
N PHE A 284 -8.24 1.81 -1.86
CA PHE A 284 -8.63 0.51 -1.32
C PHE A 284 -9.20 -0.39 -2.41
N HIS A 285 -8.59 -1.55 -2.59
CA HIS A 285 -9.03 -2.59 -3.52
C HIS A 285 -9.38 -3.86 -2.73
N PRO A 286 -10.67 -4.18 -2.56
CA PRO A 286 -11.11 -5.35 -1.77
C PRO A 286 -10.50 -6.67 -2.23
N ASP A 287 -10.42 -6.90 -3.53
CA ASP A 287 -9.86 -8.09 -4.16
C ASP A 287 -8.37 -8.28 -3.84
N ARG A 288 -7.58 -7.20 -3.96
CA ARG A 288 -6.15 -7.21 -3.63
C ARG A 288 -5.92 -7.44 -2.14
N MET A 289 -6.76 -6.80 -1.32
CA MET A 289 -6.68 -6.95 0.13
C MET A 289 -7.03 -8.38 0.57
N ALA A 290 -8.05 -8.99 -0.01
CA ALA A 290 -8.36 -10.41 0.22
C ALA A 290 -7.18 -11.31 -0.20
N GLY A 291 -6.57 -11.04 -1.35
CA GLY A 291 -5.37 -11.73 -1.80
C GLY A 291 -4.20 -11.62 -0.80
N ARG A 292 -3.93 -10.42 -0.27
CA ARG A 292 -2.90 -10.20 0.78
C ARG A 292 -3.22 -11.00 2.04
N ILE A 293 -4.47 -10.96 2.52
CA ILE A 293 -4.93 -11.71 3.71
C ILE A 293 -4.76 -13.22 3.52
N LEU A 294 -4.99 -13.75 2.32
CA LEU A 294 -4.85 -15.18 2.02
C LEU A 294 -3.43 -15.60 1.62
N GLY A 295 -2.46 -14.67 1.66
CA GLY A 295 -1.08 -14.95 1.25
C GLY A 295 -0.93 -15.28 -0.24
N MET A 296 -1.88 -14.86 -1.07
CA MET A 296 -1.86 -15.04 -2.52
C MET A 296 -1.06 -13.96 -3.25
N GLY A 297 -0.54 -12.99 -2.51
CA GLY A 297 0.20 -11.85 -3.05
C GLY A 297 -0.70 -10.75 -3.63
N ASP A 298 -0.06 -9.70 -4.11
CA ASP A 298 -0.73 -8.56 -4.75
C ASP A 298 0.09 -8.07 -5.96
N VAL A 299 0.10 -8.89 -6.98
CA VAL A 299 0.88 -8.63 -8.21
C VAL A 299 0.38 -7.39 -8.94
N LEU A 300 -0.92 -7.08 -8.88
CA LEU A 300 -1.49 -5.90 -9.56
C LEU A 300 -0.98 -4.59 -8.95
N THR A 301 -0.96 -4.48 -7.62
CA THR A 301 -0.36 -3.31 -6.95
C THR A 301 1.13 -3.19 -7.27
N LEU A 302 1.86 -4.31 -7.37
CA LEU A 302 3.27 -4.29 -7.75
C LEU A 302 3.46 -3.76 -9.18
N ILE A 303 2.62 -4.20 -10.13
CA ILE A 303 2.64 -3.71 -11.52
C ILE A 303 2.34 -2.20 -11.55
N GLU A 304 1.29 -1.74 -10.88
CA GLU A 304 0.93 -0.32 -10.83
C GLU A 304 2.03 0.55 -10.20
N LYS A 305 2.67 0.08 -9.14
CA LYS A 305 3.84 0.78 -8.55
C LYS A 305 5.02 0.82 -9.51
N ALA A 306 5.24 -0.26 -10.26
CA ALA A 306 6.26 -0.29 -11.30
C ALA A 306 5.95 0.71 -12.42
N GLU A 307 4.71 0.72 -12.92
CA GLU A 307 4.27 1.66 -13.97
C GLU A 307 4.37 3.13 -13.52
N GLN A 308 3.98 3.44 -12.28
CA GLN A 308 4.10 4.80 -11.72
C GLN A 308 5.55 5.26 -11.55
N SER A 309 6.47 4.33 -11.34
CA SER A 309 7.90 4.62 -11.16
C SER A 309 8.68 4.65 -12.49
N MET A 310 8.09 4.13 -13.57
CA MET A 310 8.73 4.03 -14.88
C MET A 310 8.33 5.21 -15.78
N ASP A 311 9.32 5.96 -16.23
CA ASP A 311 9.20 6.86 -17.37
C ASP A 311 9.27 5.99 -18.65
N GLU A 312 8.17 5.92 -19.42
CA GLU A 312 8.10 5.09 -20.64
C GLU A 312 9.25 5.35 -21.62
N LYS A 313 9.72 6.60 -21.73
CA LYS A 313 10.87 6.95 -22.58
C LYS A 313 12.14 6.34 -22.08
N LYS A 314 12.39 6.42 -20.77
CA LYS A 314 13.58 5.83 -20.14
C LYS A 314 13.55 4.31 -20.14
N ALA A 315 12.36 3.70 -20.01
CA ALA A 315 12.18 2.25 -20.11
C ALA A 315 12.57 1.75 -21.50
N LYS A 316 12.12 2.44 -22.55
CA LYS A 316 12.45 2.10 -23.94
C LYS A 316 13.94 2.30 -24.25
N GLU A 317 14.52 3.41 -23.81
CA GLU A 317 15.95 3.65 -23.94
C GLU A 317 16.79 2.57 -23.23
N LEU A 318 16.38 2.13 -22.05
CA LEU A 318 17.03 1.06 -21.30
C LEU A 318 16.91 -0.28 -22.04
N GLU A 319 15.72 -0.60 -22.58
CA GLU A 319 15.52 -1.81 -23.39
C GLU A 319 16.44 -1.81 -24.64
N ASP A 320 16.55 -0.69 -25.33
CA ASP A 320 17.43 -0.54 -26.48
C ASP A 320 18.91 -0.70 -26.09
N ARG A 321 19.35 -0.15 -24.94
CA ARG A 321 20.71 -0.32 -24.41
C ARG A 321 20.98 -1.77 -24.01
N LEU A 322 20.00 -2.45 -23.38
CA LEU A 322 20.11 -3.86 -23.03
C LEU A 322 20.24 -4.75 -24.27
N ARG A 323 19.43 -4.49 -25.31
CA ARG A 323 19.51 -5.20 -26.60
C ARG A 323 20.85 -4.95 -27.30
N ALA A 324 21.40 -3.74 -27.17
CA ALA A 324 22.69 -3.37 -27.74
C ALA A 324 23.90 -3.85 -26.88
N ASN A 325 23.69 -4.59 -25.79
CA ASN A 325 24.71 -4.98 -24.81
C ASN A 325 25.50 -3.80 -24.22
N LYS A 326 24.86 -2.63 -24.11
CA LYS A 326 25.47 -1.37 -23.60
C LYS A 326 24.99 -1.01 -22.19
N PHE A 327 24.66 -2.00 -21.36
CA PHE A 327 24.26 -1.78 -19.98
C PHE A 327 25.44 -1.30 -19.13
N THR A 328 25.29 -0.15 -18.45
CA THR A 328 26.33 0.56 -17.70
C THR A 328 26.07 0.57 -16.20
N LEU A 329 27.06 0.98 -15.38
CA LEU A 329 26.84 1.24 -13.95
C LEU A 329 25.92 2.44 -13.69
N ALA A 330 25.78 3.37 -14.64
CA ALA A 330 24.79 4.44 -14.55
C ALA A 330 23.36 3.88 -14.67
N ASP A 331 23.13 3.00 -15.65
CA ASP A 331 21.83 2.32 -15.80
C ASP A 331 21.51 1.45 -14.58
N PHE A 332 22.51 0.76 -14.03
CA PHE A 332 22.36 -0.03 -12.80
C PHE A 332 21.98 0.85 -11.60
N TYR A 333 22.57 2.02 -11.48
CA TYR A 333 22.22 2.98 -10.42
C TYR A 333 20.80 3.51 -10.58
N GLU A 334 20.36 3.84 -11.80
CA GLU A 334 18.99 4.25 -12.07
C GLU A 334 17.99 3.15 -11.68
N GLN A 335 18.28 1.88 -11.99
CA GLN A 335 17.45 0.74 -11.57
C GLN A 335 17.38 0.61 -10.05
N LEU A 336 18.50 0.79 -9.33
CA LEU A 336 18.50 0.79 -7.87
C LEU A 336 17.65 1.92 -7.29
N GLN A 337 17.66 3.10 -7.90
CA GLN A 337 16.82 4.23 -7.48
C GLN A 337 15.33 3.96 -7.75
N GLN A 338 14.99 3.37 -8.88
CA GLN A 338 13.62 2.99 -9.20
C GLN A 338 13.08 1.96 -8.19
N LEU A 339 13.85 0.92 -7.87
CA LEU A 339 13.49 -0.06 -6.84
C LEU A 339 13.27 0.60 -5.48
N LYS A 340 14.13 1.54 -5.10
CA LYS A 340 13.98 2.29 -3.85
C LYS A 340 12.71 3.15 -3.82
N ASN A 341 12.31 3.70 -4.96
CA ASN A 341 11.09 4.51 -5.10
C ASN A 341 9.81 3.67 -5.08
N MET A 342 9.89 2.36 -5.41
CA MET A 342 8.74 1.43 -5.34
C MET A 342 8.38 1.01 -3.91
N GLY A 343 9.19 1.35 -2.93
CA GLY A 343 9.02 1.00 -1.52
C GLY A 343 10.18 0.19 -0.95
N SER A 344 10.00 -0.37 0.26
CA SER A 344 11.02 -1.26 0.82
C SER A 344 11.08 -2.58 0.04
N MET A 345 12.25 -3.20 -0.04
CA MET A 345 12.39 -4.51 -0.70
C MET A 345 11.51 -5.58 -0.02
N GLN A 346 11.28 -5.45 1.29
CA GLN A 346 10.38 -6.33 2.03
C GLN A 346 8.94 -6.16 1.57
N ASP A 347 8.48 -4.93 1.31
CA ASP A 347 7.14 -4.66 0.79
C ASP A 347 6.97 -5.27 -0.61
N ILE A 348 7.95 -5.08 -1.49
CA ILE A 348 7.93 -5.63 -2.86
C ILE A 348 7.86 -7.16 -2.82
N LEU A 349 8.70 -7.81 -2.01
CA LEU A 349 8.72 -9.27 -1.88
C LEU A 349 7.44 -9.84 -1.25
N SER A 350 6.82 -9.09 -0.32
CA SER A 350 5.55 -9.49 0.29
C SER A 350 4.36 -9.48 -0.69
N MET A 351 4.47 -8.74 -1.78
CA MET A 351 3.46 -8.69 -2.84
C MET A 351 3.57 -9.87 -3.82
N LEU A 352 4.68 -10.62 -3.79
CA LEU A 352 4.86 -11.77 -4.66
C LEU A 352 4.15 -13.02 -4.10
N PRO A 353 3.39 -13.75 -4.91
CA PRO A 353 2.70 -14.96 -4.48
C PRO A 353 3.70 -16.07 -4.11
N GLY A 354 3.45 -16.75 -2.97
CA GLY A 354 4.26 -17.90 -2.54
C GLY A 354 5.55 -17.54 -1.80
N VAL A 355 5.81 -16.28 -1.52
CA VAL A 355 6.95 -15.84 -0.70
C VAL A 355 6.53 -15.82 0.76
N ASP A 356 7.15 -16.67 1.59
CA ASP A 356 6.86 -16.75 3.02
C ASP A 356 7.49 -15.56 3.76
N ALA A 357 6.67 -14.76 4.45
CA ALA A 357 7.11 -13.59 5.21
C ALA A 357 8.16 -13.96 6.29
N LYS A 358 8.11 -15.19 6.84
CA LYS A 358 9.11 -15.69 7.81
C LYS A 358 10.46 -16.02 7.17
N ALA A 359 10.45 -16.51 5.92
CA ALA A 359 11.68 -16.71 5.16
C ALA A 359 12.35 -15.37 4.83
N LEU A 360 11.55 -14.32 4.62
CA LEU A 360 12.02 -12.95 4.39
C LEU A 360 12.57 -12.28 5.65
N ALA A 361 11.97 -12.50 6.82
CA ALA A 361 12.45 -11.96 8.09
C ALA A 361 13.80 -12.56 8.51
N GLY A 362 14.10 -13.79 8.07
CA GLY A 362 15.40 -14.45 8.26
C GLY A 362 16.46 -14.04 7.21
N ALA A 363 16.04 -13.59 6.04
CA ALA A 363 16.90 -12.98 5.03
C ALA A 363 16.97 -11.48 5.31
N SER A 364 17.92 -11.04 6.18
CA SER A 364 18.18 -9.61 6.33
C SER A 364 18.63 -9.05 4.99
N ILE A 365 17.67 -8.55 4.21
CA ILE A 365 18.00 -7.78 3.00
C ILE A 365 18.67 -6.52 3.53
N ASP A 366 19.98 -6.48 3.38
CA ASP A 366 20.78 -5.38 3.90
C ASP A 366 20.51 -4.12 3.07
N GLU A 367 19.47 -3.35 3.43
CA GLU A 367 19.18 -2.04 2.83
C GLU A 367 20.39 -1.11 2.90
N LYS A 368 21.26 -1.32 3.89
CA LYS A 368 22.54 -0.64 3.99
C LYS A 368 23.50 -1.08 2.88
N ALA A 369 23.41 -2.33 2.39
CA ALA A 369 24.20 -2.78 1.25
C ALA A 369 23.77 -2.09 -0.05
N MET A 370 22.48 -1.91 -0.28
CA MET A 370 21.98 -1.14 -1.43
C MET A 370 22.41 0.32 -1.35
N SER A 371 22.29 0.93 -0.18
CA SER A 371 22.73 2.31 0.05
C SER A 371 24.24 2.47 -0.14
N ARG A 372 25.06 1.51 0.31
CA ARG A 372 26.49 1.46 0.06
C ARG A 372 26.82 1.33 -1.42
N THR A 373 26.11 0.45 -2.13
CA THR A 373 26.27 0.28 -3.58
C THR A 373 25.98 1.58 -4.33
N ALA A 374 24.87 2.24 -3.98
CA ALA A 374 24.53 3.55 -4.55
C ALA A 374 25.62 4.60 -4.28
N ALA A 375 26.14 4.68 -3.06
CA ALA A 375 27.21 5.62 -2.68
C ALA A 375 28.52 5.36 -3.46
N ILE A 376 28.87 4.09 -3.68
CA ILE A 376 30.04 3.72 -4.49
C ILE A 376 29.88 4.24 -5.92
N ILE A 377 28.71 4.00 -6.55
CA ILE A 377 28.48 4.44 -7.94
C ILE A 377 28.40 5.97 -8.02
N GLN A 378 27.80 6.64 -7.03
CA GLN A 378 27.78 8.11 -6.98
C GLN A 378 29.16 8.72 -6.87
N SER A 379 30.10 8.06 -6.20
CA SER A 379 31.49 8.52 -6.05
C SER A 379 32.35 8.29 -7.30
N MET A 380 31.82 7.62 -8.33
CA MET A 380 32.45 7.45 -9.63
C MET A 380 32.18 8.64 -10.55
N THR A 381 33.14 8.97 -11.42
CA THR A 381 32.93 9.93 -12.51
C THR A 381 32.00 9.35 -13.59
N PRO A 382 31.33 10.17 -14.43
CA PRO A 382 30.52 9.68 -15.54
C PRO A 382 31.25 8.65 -16.42
N LYS A 383 32.50 8.93 -16.79
CA LYS A 383 33.32 8.02 -17.59
C LYS A 383 33.60 6.68 -16.91
N GLU A 384 33.74 6.65 -15.58
CA GLU A 384 33.94 5.43 -14.81
C GLU A 384 32.67 4.60 -14.69
N ARG A 385 31.50 5.25 -14.67
CA ARG A 385 30.17 4.58 -14.68
C ARG A 385 29.87 3.95 -16.04
N GLU A 386 30.26 4.62 -17.12
CA GLU A 386 30.12 4.11 -18.49
C GLU A 386 31.12 3.00 -18.82
N ASN A 387 32.36 3.14 -18.36
CA ASN A 387 33.42 2.19 -18.66
C ASN A 387 34.17 1.76 -17.38
N PRO A 388 33.65 0.75 -16.65
CA PRO A 388 34.25 0.28 -15.39
C PRO A 388 35.68 -0.28 -15.53
N GLU A 389 36.09 -0.66 -16.73
CA GLU A 389 37.45 -1.23 -17.00
C GLU A 389 38.56 -0.22 -16.73
N ILE A 390 38.28 1.08 -16.78
CA ILE A 390 39.27 2.13 -16.47
C ILE A 390 39.54 2.29 -14.97
N ILE A 391 38.80 1.59 -14.10
CA ILE A 391 38.90 1.75 -12.64
C ILE A 391 40.08 0.96 -12.09
N GLY A 392 41.26 1.55 -12.17
CA GLY A 392 42.51 1.01 -11.60
C GLY A 392 42.63 1.22 -10.08
N SER A 393 43.71 0.77 -9.47
CA SER A 393 43.91 0.77 -8.01
C SER A 393 43.82 2.17 -7.37
N SER A 394 44.36 3.20 -8.00
CA SER A 394 44.30 4.59 -7.51
C SER A 394 42.85 5.11 -7.49
N ARG A 395 42.10 4.86 -8.57
CA ARG A 395 40.69 5.25 -8.67
C ARG A 395 39.83 4.51 -7.64
N LYS A 396 40.06 3.22 -7.40
CA LYS A 396 39.41 2.45 -6.35
C LYS A 396 39.60 3.06 -4.97
N LYS A 397 40.84 3.50 -4.64
CA LYS A 397 41.12 4.18 -3.35
C LYS A 397 40.32 5.50 -3.22
N ARG A 398 40.30 6.31 -4.29
CA ARG A 398 39.51 7.57 -4.31
C ARG A 398 38.00 7.33 -4.16
N ILE A 399 37.46 6.35 -4.89
CA ILE A 399 36.03 6.00 -4.82
C ILE A 399 35.71 5.47 -3.43
N ALA A 400 36.57 4.64 -2.82
CA ALA A 400 36.39 4.14 -1.46
C ALA A 400 36.31 5.28 -0.43
N ALA A 401 37.27 6.24 -0.52
CA ALA A 401 37.28 7.41 0.35
C ALA A 401 36.04 8.28 0.17
N GLY A 402 35.57 8.51 -1.06
CA GLY A 402 34.39 9.33 -1.36
C GLY A 402 33.06 8.67 -0.98
N SER A 403 32.97 7.35 -0.99
CA SER A 403 31.75 6.60 -0.65
C SER A 403 31.68 6.15 0.81
N GLY A 404 32.75 6.35 1.59
CA GLY A 404 32.82 5.81 2.95
C GLY A 404 32.84 4.29 3.02
N THR A 405 33.33 3.62 1.94
CA THR A 405 33.38 2.16 1.83
C THR A 405 34.84 1.67 1.65
N THR A 406 35.02 0.37 1.50
CA THR A 406 36.33 -0.23 1.32
C THR A 406 36.62 -0.57 -0.15
N VAL A 407 37.92 -0.72 -0.51
CA VAL A 407 38.31 -1.20 -1.83
C VAL A 407 37.78 -2.62 -2.10
N VAL A 408 37.56 -3.40 -1.05
CA VAL A 408 36.95 -4.74 -1.13
C VAL A 408 35.51 -4.65 -1.61
N ASP A 409 34.72 -3.70 -1.09
CA ASP A 409 33.33 -3.49 -1.50
C ASP A 409 33.24 -3.07 -2.98
N ILE A 410 34.13 -2.21 -3.43
CA ILE A 410 34.23 -1.80 -4.84
C ILE A 410 34.54 -3.00 -5.73
N ASN A 411 35.52 -3.83 -5.34
CA ASN A 411 35.86 -5.03 -6.12
C ASN A 411 34.67 -6.01 -6.17
N LYS A 412 33.91 -6.14 -5.08
CA LYS A 412 32.71 -6.98 -5.02
C LYS A 412 31.66 -6.46 -6.00
N LEU A 413 31.37 -5.16 -5.99
CA LEU A 413 30.42 -4.54 -6.91
C LEU A 413 30.84 -4.74 -8.38
N LEU A 414 32.09 -4.46 -8.72
CA LEU A 414 32.56 -4.60 -10.09
C LEU A 414 32.46 -6.06 -10.59
N ARG A 415 32.81 -7.05 -9.77
CA ARG A 415 32.64 -8.48 -10.11
C ARG A 415 31.17 -8.86 -10.30
N GLN A 416 30.28 -8.38 -9.43
CA GLN A 416 28.84 -8.63 -9.55
C GLN A 416 28.29 -8.02 -10.84
N PHE A 417 28.69 -6.80 -11.15
CA PHE A 417 28.30 -6.12 -12.38
C PHE A 417 28.79 -6.86 -13.64
N GLU A 418 30.05 -7.31 -13.66
CA GLU A 418 30.60 -8.11 -14.75
C GLU A 418 29.88 -9.44 -14.96
N SER A 419 29.53 -10.12 -13.86
CA SER A 419 28.76 -11.37 -13.91
C SER A 419 27.34 -11.14 -14.46
N MET A 420 26.72 -10.03 -14.08
CA MET A 420 25.39 -9.63 -14.60
C MET A 420 25.47 -9.31 -16.10
N GLN A 421 26.46 -8.56 -16.54
CA GLN A 421 26.67 -8.29 -17.97
C GLN A 421 26.89 -9.58 -18.79
N LYS A 422 27.65 -10.55 -18.25
CA LYS A 422 27.84 -11.86 -18.90
C LYS A 422 26.52 -12.62 -19.06
N LEU A 423 25.71 -12.65 -18.01
CA LEU A 423 24.37 -13.27 -18.04
C LEU A 423 23.47 -12.60 -19.09
N MET A 424 23.45 -11.27 -19.13
CA MET A 424 22.65 -10.53 -20.12
C MET A 424 23.09 -10.81 -21.56
N ARG A 425 24.39 -10.86 -21.82
CA ARG A 425 24.94 -11.24 -23.15
C ARG A 425 24.53 -12.65 -23.55
N GLN A 426 24.54 -13.60 -22.61
CA GLN A 426 24.10 -14.98 -22.86
C GLN A 426 22.61 -15.02 -23.18
N MET A 427 21.78 -14.27 -22.46
CA MET A 427 20.32 -14.19 -22.71
C MET A 427 20.00 -13.56 -24.08
N ASN A 428 20.69 -12.49 -24.48
CA ASN A 428 20.51 -11.83 -25.78
C ASN A 428 20.97 -12.73 -26.96
N GLY A 429 21.88 -13.69 -26.73
CA GLY A 429 22.33 -14.67 -27.73
C GLY A 429 21.42 -15.89 -27.89
N LEU A 430 20.42 -16.07 -27.05
CA LEU A 430 19.52 -17.20 -27.10
C LEU A 430 18.37 -16.98 -28.10
N SER A 431 18.21 -17.89 -29.07
CA SER A 431 17.07 -17.85 -29.98
C SER A 431 15.75 -18.10 -29.22
N GLY A 432 14.62 -17.55 -29.70
CA GLY A 432 13.30 -17.69 -29.04
C GLY A 432 12.85 -19.14 -28.80
N LYS A 433 13.39 -20.11 -29.56
CA LYS A 433 13.17 -21.56 -29.34
C LYS A 433 13.95 -22.08 -28.12
N GLN A 434 15.15 -21.58 -27.89
CA GLN A 434 15.98 -21.95 -26.73
C GLN A 434 15.45 -21.35 -25.44
N MET A 435 14.90 -20.13 -25.49
CA MET A 435 14.23 -19.49 -24.36
C MET A 435 12.97 -20.24 -23.90
N LYS A 436 12.16 -20.74 -24.84
CA LYS A 436 11.00 -21.63 -24.53
C LYS A 436 11.43 -22.97 -23.91
N ARG A 437 12.59 -23.50 -24.28
CA ARG A 437 13.12 -24.75 -23.73
C ARG A 437 13.66 -24.59 -22.32
N LEU A 438 14.33 -23.46 -22.02
CA LEU A 438 14.77 -23.09 -20.67
C LEU A 438 13.59 -22.84 -19.70
N LYS A 439 12.52 -22.17 -20.16
CA LYS A 439 11.28 -22.04 -19.38
C LYS A 439 10.63 -23.39 -19.03
N ARG A 440 10.76 -24.40 -19.89
CA ARG A 440 10.24 -25.77 -19.63
C ARG A 440 11.10 -26.61 -18.68
N MET A 441 12.39 -26.29 -18.53
CA MET A 441 13.34 -27.05 -17.71
C MET A 441 13.55 -26.47 -16.29
N GLY A 442 12.75 -25.46 -15.88
CA GLY A 442 12.65 -25.06 -14.47
C GLY A 442 13.84 -24.29 -13.91
N GLY A 443 14.65 -23.60 -14.71
CA GLY A 443 15.67 -22.72 -14.15
C GLY A 443 16.81 -22.38 -15.10
N ILE A 444 17.38 -21.20 -14.92
CA ILE A 444 18.62 -20.76 -15.56
C ILE A 444 19.80 -21.26 -14.70
N PRO A 445 20.78 -21.99 -15.24
CA PRO A 445 21.96 -22.43 -14.48
C PRO A 445 22.71 -21.21 -13.95
N GLY A 446 22.81 -21.06 -12.63
CA GLY A 446 23.54 -19.97 -11.96
C GLY A 446 22.69 -18.97 -11.20
N MET A 447 21.38 -19.07 -11.18
CA MET A 447 20.52 -18.37 -10.23
C MET A 447 20.36 -19.19 -8.94
N PRO A 448 20.41 -18.56 -7.75
CA PRO A 448 20.01 -19.22 -6.51
C PRO A 448 18.58 -19.73 -6.66
N SER A 449 18.29 -20.93 -6.15
CA SER A 449 17.01 -21.60 -6.17
C SER A 449 15.94 -20.85 -5.36
N GLY A 450 15.43 -19.73 -5.90
CA GLY A 450 14.45 -18.84 -5.29
C GLY A 450 13.78 -17.89 -6.28
N PHE A 451 14.29 -17.78 -7.51
CA PHE A 451 13.68 -16.98 -8.57
C PHE A 451 13.17 -17.90 -9.70
N GLY A 452 12.23 -18.77 -9.37
CA GLY A 452 11.41 -19.45 -10.36
C GLY A 452 10.12 -18.64 -10.56
N MET A 453 9.94 -18.10 -11.77
CA MET A 453 8.65 -17.56 -12.21
C MET A 453 7.58 -18.65 -12.20
#